data_36f9a089524bf60139cf7f14cce1dad6
#
_entry.id   36f9a089524bf60139cf7f14cce1dad6
#
_cell.length_a   1.000
_cell.length_b   1.000
_cell.length_c   1.000
_cell.angle_alpha   90.00
_cell.angle_beta   90.00
_cell.angle_gamma   90.00
#
_symmetry.space_group_name_H-M   'P 1'
#
loop_
_entity.id
_entity.type
_entity.pdbx_description
1 polymer ?
#
loop_
_entity_poly.entity_id
_entity_poly.type
_entity_poly.pdbx_seq_one_letter_code
_entity_poly.pdbx_strand_id
1 'polypeptide(L)'
;MKAIGFNQPLPISDERSLVDIELPDPEPGPNDLLVAVEAIAVNPADTKVRASARPAAGSWRILGWDAVGTVRAVGRDVSGFRVGDRVFHAGAIDRPGCYAQLQAVDARIAAHVPEGLSNEDAAALPLTTLTGWETLFDRLDVQRPVTGAALALLVIGGAGGVGSITIQLARALTRLTVIATASRPESVDWVKRMGAHHVIDHSRPLAPQVSALGIGAPAFVFCTNGIDRYLPDIAELIAPQGRIAMIDDPETLDIVPLKRKSLTISWEFMFTRSLLGTADIARQGEILRELGDLVSQGRVRSTRTETLGRINAQNLRRAHERLEGGRTLGKLVLAGW
;
A
#
# COMPACT_ATOMS: atom_id res chain seq x y z
N MET A 1 3.54 15.87 -22.64
CA MET A 1 4.26 14.80 -21.92
C MET A 1 3.86 13.42 -22.39
N LYS A 2 4.74 12.40 -22.30
CA LYS A 2 4.35 11.00 -22.47
C LYS A 2 3.60 10.51 -21.24
N ALA A 3 2.60 9.66 -21.45
CA ALA A 3 1.81 9.02 -20.41
C ALA A 3 1.34 7.63 -20.86
N ILE A 4 0.89 6.82 -19.90
CA ILE A 4 0.24 5.55 -20.18
C ILE A 4 -1.17 5.60 -19.60
N GLY A 5 -2.16 5.38 -20.44
CA GLY A 5 -3.55 5.48 -20.06
C GLY A 5 -4.43 4.39 -20.67
N PHE A 6 -5.69 4.38 -20.23
CA PHE A 6 -6.74 3.57 -20.85
C PHE A 6 -8.01 4.42 -20.99
N ASN A 7 -8.87 4.05 -21.93
CA ASN A 7 -10.15 4.74 -22.19
C ASN A 7 -11.37 3.82 -22.07
N GLN A 8 -11.15 2.52 -21.81
CA GLN A 8 -12.18 1.53 -21.52
C GLN A 8 -11.62 0.37 -20.68
N PRO A 9 -12.42 -0.23 -19.80
CA PRO A 9 -11.98 -1.37 -18.99
C PRO A 9 -11.86 -2.63 -19.87
N LEU A 10 -10.64 -3.00 -20.20
CA LEU A 10 -10.34 -4.21 -20.96
C LEU A 10 -9.56 -5.22 -20.10
N PRO A 11 -9.66 -6.52 -20.40
CA PRO A 11 -8.79 -7.53 -19.77
C PRO A 11 -7.32 -7.17 -19.99
N ILE A 12 -6.45 -7.51 -19.03
CA ILE A 12 -5.02 -7.17 -19.13
C ILE A 12 -4.33 -7.83 -20.33
N SER A 13 -4.87 -8.93 -20.82
CA SER A 13 -4.40 -9.61 -22.04
C SER A 13 -4.66 -8.84 -23.33
N ASP A 14 -5.53 -7.83 -23.33
CA ASP A 14 -5.76 -6.95 -24.49
C ASP A 14 -4.68 -5.85 -24.50
N GLU A 15 -3.99 -5.70 -25.61
CA GLU A 15 -2.93 -4.70 -25.76
C GLU A 15 -3.41 -3.26 -25.59
N ARG A 16 -4.71 -2.99 -25.79
CA ARG A 16 -5.36 -1.68 -25.59
C ARG A 16 -5.72 -1.41 -24.11
N SER A 17 -5.54 -2.39 -23.22
CA SER A 17 -5.85 -2.24 -21.79
C SER A 17 -5.02 -1.16 -21.09
N LEU A 18 -3.81 -0.90 -21.60
CA LEU A 18 -2.93 0.22 -21.29
C LEU A 18 -2.13 0.56 -22.54
N VAL A 19 -2.13 1.82 -22.95
CA VAL A 19 -1.44 2.29 -24.17
C VAL A 19 -0.58 3.51 -23.88
N ASP A 20 0.53 3.63 -24.59
CA ASP A 20 1.36 4.83 -24.58
C ASP A 20 0.64 5.96 -25.33
N ILE A 21 0.54 7.14 -24.74
CA ILE A 21 -0.16 8.30 -25.26
C ILE A 21 0.65 9.58 -25.01
N GLU A 22 0.28 10.64 -25.70
CA GLU A 22 0.78 12.00 -25.44
C GLU A 22 -0.33 12.89 -24.92
N LEU A 23 -0.04 13.64 -23.87
CA LEU A 23 -0.95 14.58 -23.23
C LEU A 23 -0.26 15.93 -23.05
N PRO A 24 -1.01 17.04 -22.92
CA PRO A 24 -0.46 18.30 -22.44
C PRO A 24 0.20 18.12 -21.07
N ASP A 25 1.21 18.94 -20.78
CA ASP A 25 1.80 18.97 -19.45
C ASP A 25 0.78 19.48 -18.44
N PRO A 26 0.67 18.87 -17.25
CA PRO A 26 -0.25 19.35 -16.23
C PRO A 26 0.25 20.65 -15.59
N GLU A 27 -0.67 21.53 -15.28
CA GLU A 27 -0.39 22.75 -14.49
C GLU A 27 -0.63 22.44 -13.00
N PRO A 28 0.34 22.76 -12.12
CA PRO A 28 0.16 22.56 -10.69
C PRO A 28 -0.85 23.58 -10.12
N GLY A 29 -1.78 23.10 -9.29
CA GLY A 29 -2.65 23.94 -8.49
C GLY A 29 -1.89 24.70 -7.39
N PRO A 30 -2.57 25.57 -6.62
CA PRO A 30 -1.93 26.38 -5.59
C PRO A 30 -1.17 25.59 -4.53
N ASN A 31 -1.66 24.39 -4.17
CA ASN A 31 -1.06 23.52 -3.17
C ASN A 31 -0.25 22.36 -3.77
N ASP A 32 -0.01 22.34 -5.08
CA ASP A 32 0.60 21.21 -5.76
C ASP A 32 2.10 21.37 -5.96
N LEU A 33 2.75 20.21 -6.01
CA LEU A 33 4.06 20.02 -6.64
C LEU A 33 3.84 19.50 -8.05
N LEU A 34 4.55 20.02 -9.03
CA LEU A 34 4.73 19.38 -10.33
C LEU A 34 5.97 18.50 -10.27
N VAL A 35 5.78 17.19 -10.33
CA VAL A 35 6.85 16.19 -10.17
C VAL A 35 7.19 15.56 -11.51
N ALA A 36 8.46 15.61 -11.91
CA ALA A 36 8.98 14.77 -12.99
C ALA A 36 9.19 13.35 -12.45
N VAL A 37 8.35 12.43 -12.89
CA VAL A 37 8.32 11.05 -12.40
C VAL A 37 9.52 10.27 -12.94
N GLU A 38 10.27 9.64 -12.07
CA GLU A 38 11.49 8.89 -12.38
C GLU A 38 11.35 7.40 -12.12
N ALA A 39 10.59 7.02 -11.08
CA ALA A 39 10.25 5.63 -10.78
C ALA A 39 8.84 5.54 -10.21
N ILE A 40 8.18 4.41 -10.47
CA ILE A 40 6.82 4.09 -10.01
C ILE A 40 6.77 2.66 -9.49
N ALA A 41 5.83 2.38 -8.57
CA ALA A 41 5.51 1.01 -8.20
C ALA A 41 4.03 0.72 -8.41
N VAL A 42 3.73 -0.52 -8.81
CA VAL A 42 2.37 -0.94 -9.16
C VAL A 42 1.67 -1.53 -7.93
N ASN A 43 0.38 -1.28 -7.82
CA ASN A 43 -0.46 -1.71 -6.70
C ASN A 43 -1.72 -2.47 -7.18
N PRO A 44 -2.32 -3.34 -6.35
CA PRO A 44 -3.62 -3.94 -6.67
C PRO A 44 -4.72 -2.91 -6.95
N ALA A 45 -4.65 -1.70 -6.35
CA ALA A 45 -5.57 -0.61 -6.65
C ALA A 45 -5.53 -0.21 -8.14
N ASP A 46 -4.34 -0.20 -8.77
CA ASP A 46 -4.18 0.11 -10.19
C ASP A 46 -4.96 -0.90 -11.06
N THR A 47 -4.84 -2.20 -10.75
CA THR A 47 -5.51 -3.26 -11.50
C THR A 47 -7.02 -3.22 -11.31
N LYS A 48 -7.51 -2.96 -10.08
CA LYS A 48 -8.93 -2.83 -9.76
C LYS A 48 -9.56 -1.64 -10.50
N VAL A 49 -8.92 -0.46 -10.45
CA VAL A 49 -9.42 0.74 -11.13
C VAL A 49 -9.38 0.55 -12.64
N ARG A 50 -8.32 -0.05 -13.22
CA ARG A 50 -8.27 -0.37 -14.64
C ARG A 50 -9.43 -1.27 -15.07
N ALA A 51 -9.75 -2.28 -14.27
CA ALA A 51 -10.80 -3.25 -14.59
C ALA A 51 -12.23 -2.69 -14.45
N SER A 52 -12.44 -1.64 -13.64
CA SER A 52 -13.78 -1.15 -13.30
C SER A 52 -14.10 0.25 -13.82
N ALA A 53 -13.11 1.15 -13.91
CA ALA A 53 -13.35 2.53 -14.29
C ALA A 53 -13.74 2.66 -15.77
N ARG A 54 -14.68 3.56 -16.04
CA ARG A 54 -15.18 3.89 -17.38
C ARG A 54 -14.95 5.38 -17.64
N PRO A 55 -13.80 5.77 -18.22
CA PRO A 55 -13.55 7.15 -18.59
C PRO A 55 -14.63 7.70 -19.53
N ALA A 56 -14.86 9.01 -19.50
CA ALA A 56 -15.77 9.66 -20.43
C ALA A 56 -15.29 9.46 -21.89
N ALA A 57 -16.21 9.49 -22.83
CA ALA A 57 -15.87 9.31 -24.25
C ALA A 57 -14.82 10.35 -24.69
N GLY A 58 -13.75 9.89 -25.32
CA GLY A 58 -12.64 10.74 -25.76
C GLY A 58 -11.64 11.14 -24.67
N SER A 59 -11.81 10.66 -23.42
CA SER A 59 -10.87 10.93 -22.32
C SER A 59 -10.02 9.71 -21.98
N TRP A 60 -8.87 9.97 -21.36
CA TRP A 60 -7.95 8.96 -20.87
C TRP A 60 -7.91 8.95 -19.35
N ARG A 61 -7.88 7.78 -18.76
CA ARG A 61 -7.57 7.61 -17.33
C ARG A 61 -6.11 7.22 -17.17
N ILE A 62 -5.38 8.02 -16.39
CA ILE A 62 -3.99 7.76 -16.02
C ILE A 62 -3.99 7.17 -14.61
N LEU A 63 -3.39 6.00 -14.47
CA LEU A 63 -3.25 5.28 -13.19
C LEU A 63 -1.90 5.58 -12.53
N GLY A 64 -1.67 4.91 -11.40
CA GLY A 64 -0.41 4.92 -10.67
C GLY A 64 -0.47 5.76 -9.40
N TRP A 65 -0.23 5.08 -8.26
CA TRP A 65 -0.32 5.67 -6.93
C TRP A 65 0.87 5.28 -6.04
N ASP A 66 2.06 5.28 -6.65
CA ASP A 66 3.35 5.19 -5.99
C ASP A 66 4.39 5.80 -6.92
N ALA A 67 4.93 6.94 -6.57
CA ALA A 67 5.92 7.61 -7.40
C ALA A 67 7.07 8.21 -6.59
N VAL A 68 8.20 8.27 -7.28
CA VAL A 68 9.37 9.07 -6.92
C VAL A 68 9.73 9.94 -8.11
N GLY A 69 10.12 11.16 -7.84
CA GLY A 69 10.60 12.06 -8.88
C GLY A 69 11.18 13.35 -8.34
N THR A 70 11.52 14.23 -9.26
CA THR A 70 12.12 15.54 -8.97
C THR A 70 11.08 16.64 -9.19
N VAL A 71 10.94 17.54 -8.23
CA VAL A 71 10.05 18.71 -8.31
C VAL A 71 10.49 19.65 -9.44
N ARG A 72 9.60 19.98 -10.36
CA ARG A 72 9.81 20.91 -11.49
C ARG A 72 9.17 22.28 -11.27
N ALA A 73 8.06 22.31 -10.54
CA ALA A 73 7.40 23.55 -10.14
C ALA A 73 6.69 23.34 -8.80
N VAL A 74 6.44 24.41 -8.09
CA VAL A 74 5.72 24.44 -6.81
C VAL A 74 4.57 25.42 -6.91
N GLY A 75 3.39 25.05 -6.40
CA GLY A 75 2.23 25.93 -6.29
C GLY A 75 2.50 27.08 -5.33
N ARG A 76 1.78 28.19 -5.51
CA ARG A 76 2.01 29.43 -4.76
C ARG A 76 1.80 29.33 -3.25
N ASP A 77 0.99 28.36 -2.79
CA ASP A 77 0.67 28.17 -1.38
C ASP A 77 1.49 27.04 -0.74
N VAL A 78 2.42 26.42 -1.52
CA VAL A 78 3.29 25.34 -1.05
C VAL A 78 4.43 25.90 -0.21
N SER A 79 4.69 25.25 0.91
CA SER A 79 5.87 25.50 1.76
C SER A 79 6.63 24.18 2.01
N GLY A 80 7.92 24.30 2.31
CA GLY A 80 8.76 23.15 2.66
C GLY A 80 9.30 22.36 1.47
N PHE A 81 8.98 22.75 0.22
CA PHE A 81 9.50 22.15 -1.01
C PHE A 81 10.00 23.22 -1.98
N ARG A 82 10.96 22.85 -2.82
CA ARG A 82 11.52 23.70 -3.88
C ARG A 82 11.82 22.89 -5.14
N VAL A 83 11.96 23.57 -6.24
CA VAL A 83 12.42 22.97 -7.51
C VAL A 83 13.76 22.29 -7.30
N GLY A 84 13.87 21.06 -7.79
CA GLY A 84 15.03 20.20 -7.64
C GLY A 84 14.97 19.22 -6.48
N ASP A 85 14.02 19.36 -5.56
CA ASP A 85 13.86 18.40 -4.47
C ASP A 85 13.41 17.03 -5.00
N ARG A 86 13.99 15.97 -4.46
CA ARG A 86 13.52 14.58 -4.70
C ARG A 86 12.40 14.25 -3.73
N VAL A 87 11.25 13.85 -4.27
CA VAL A 87 10.06 13.57 -3.48
C VAL A 87 9.45 12.21 -3.81
N PHE A 88 8.74 11.62 -2.84
CA PHE A 88 7.96 10.41 -3.04
C PHE A 88 6.55 10.59 -2.45
N HIS A 89 5.57 9.92 -3.03
CA HIS A 89 4.16 10.07 -2.64
C HIS A 89 3.29 8.92 -3.20
N ALA A 90 2.11 8.75 -2.62
CA ALA A 90 1.10 7.83 -3.13
C ALA A 90 0.03 8.50 -4.03
N GLY A 91 0.00 9.82 -4.10
CA GLY A 91 -1.00 10.55 -4.89
C GLY A 91 -2.43 10.44 -4.35
N ALA A 92 -3.40 10.81 -5.19
CA ALA A 92 -4.83 10.78 -4.89
C ALA A 92 -5.60 10.01 -5.97
N ILE A 93 -6.57 9.16 -5.55
CA ILE A 93 -7.24 8.22 -6.47
C ILE A 93 -8.18 8.91 -7.47
N ASP A 94 -8.67 10.08 -7.17
CA ASP A 94 -9.55 10.91 -8.01
C ASP A 94 -8.80 11.82 -8.99
N ARG A 95 -7.46 11.92 -8.87
CA ARG A 95 -6.60 12.73 -9.73
C ARG A 95 -5.86 11.86 -10.75
N PRO A 96 -5.30 12.44 -11.86
CA PRO A 96 -4.38 11.73 -12.74
C PRO A 96 -3.19 11.14 -11.98
N GLY A 97 -2.91 9.86 -12.23
CA GLY A 97 -1.86 9.14 -11.55
C GLY A 97 -0.45 9.34 -12.13
N CYS A 98 0.50 8.58 -11.62
CA CYS A 98 1.93 8.70 -11.95
C CYS A 98 2.39 7.91 -13.17
N TYR A 99 1.49 7.27 -13.94
CA TYR A 99 1.86 6.65 -15.20
C TYR A 99 2.04 7.72 -16.30
N ALA A 100 2.75 8.79 -15.96
CA ALA A 100 3.04 9.94 -16.81
C ALA A 100 4.40 10.54 -16.46
N GLN A 101 5.03 11.22 -17.42
CA GLN A 101 6.34 11.88 -17.18
C GLN A 101 6.25 13.00 -16.15
N LEU A 102 5.09 13.66 -16.05
CA LEU A 102 4.82 14.73 -15.08
C LEU A 102 3.52 14.42 -14.34
N GLN A 103 3.52 14.66 -13.03
CA GLN A 103 2.33 14.55 -12.20
C GLN A 103 2.20 15.77 -11.29
N ALA A 104 1.00 16.35 -11.24
CA ALA A 104 0.65 17.34 -10.22
C ALA A 104 0.09 16.61 -8.99
N VAL A 105 0.71 16.81 -7.84
CA VAL A 105 0.35 16.16 -6.56
C VAL A 105 0.29 17.19 -5.45
N ASP A 106 -0.68 17.07 -4.55
CA ASP A 106 -0.79 17.93 -3.37
C ASP A 106 0.46 17.77 -2.48
N ALA A 107 1.13 18.86 -2.18
CA ALA A 107 2.37 18.86 -1.40
C ALA A 107 2.19 18.28 0.01
N ARG A 108 0.98 18.35 0.57
CA ARG A 108 0.68 17.85 1.92
C ARG A 108 0.75 16.34 2.04
N ILE A 109 0.60 15.60 0.90
CA ILE A 109 0.68 14.13 0.86
C ILE A 109 2.01 13.61 0.28
N ALA A 110 3.00 14.48 0.14
CA ALA A 110 4.34 14.15 -0.34
C ALA A 110 5.40 14.35 0.75
N ALA A 111 6.54 13.69 0.58
CA ALA A 111 7.71 13.90 1.44
C ALA A 111 9.01 13.83 0.63
N HIS A 112 10.11 14.31 1.20
CA HIS A 112 11.44 14.19 0.62
C HIS A 112 11.92 12.74 0.66
N VAL A 113 12.54 12.28 -0.42
CA VAL A 113 13.19 10.96 -0.44
C VAL A 113 14.40 10.97 0.48
N PRO A 114 14.56 9.98 1.37
CA PRO A 114 15.75 9.85 2.20
C PRO A 114 17.04 9.83 1.39
N GLU A 115 18.09 10.43 1.94
CA GLU A 115 19.40 10.42 1.31
C GLU A 115 19.92 8.99 1.15
N GLY A 116 20.54 8.69 0.01
CA GLY A 116 21.09 7.36 -0.28
C GLY A 116 20.05 6.31 -0.73
N LEU A 117 18.75 6.57 -0.62
CA LEU A 117 17.74 5.65 -1.14
C LEU A 117 17.58 5.82 -2.65
N SER A 118 17.66 4.71 -3.42
CA SER A 118 17.43 4.74 -4.87
C SER A 118 15.99 5.10 -5.21
N ASN A 119 15.76 5.60 -6.43
CA ASN A 119 14.40 5.91 -6.88
C ASN A 119 13.50 4.66 -6.89
N GLU A 120 14.05 3.54 -7.33
CA GLU A 120 13.32 2.26 -7.38
C GLU A 120 12.94 1.76 -5.99
N ASP A 121 13.85 1.89 -5.02
CA ASP A 121 13.56 1.47 -3.64
C ASP A 121 12.57 2.41 -2.96
N ALA A 122 12.68 3.70 -3.22
CA ALA A 122 11.77 4.70 -2.68
C ALA A 122 10.35 4.58 -3.26
N ALA A 123 10.22 4.32 -4.57
CA ALA A 123 8.91 4.13 -5.21
C ALA A 123 8.11 2.93 -4.65
N ALA A 124 8.77 1.95 -4.06
CA ALA A 124 8.13 0.76 -3.50
C ALA A 124 7.47 0.99 -2.12
N LEU A 125 7.50 2.21 -1.58
CA LEU A 125 7.19 2.46 -0.17
C LEU A 125 5.88 3.24 0.08
N PRO A 126 5.53 4.32 -0.63
CA PRO A 126 4.54 5.30 -0.17
C PRO A 126 3.17 4.69 0.14
N LEU A 127 2.46 4.17 -0.85
CA LEU A 127 1.08 3.69 -0.69
C LEU A 127 0.99 2.61 0.39
N THR A 128 1.88 1.63 0.31
CA THR A 128 1.85 0.50 1.23
C THR A 128 2.21 0.92 2.67
N THR A 129 3.09 1.91 2.84
CA THR A 129 3.41 2.47 4.15
C THR A 129 2.22 3.22 4.74
N LEU A 130 1.57 4.10 3.97
CA LEU A 130 0.37 4.80 4.43
C LEU A 130 -0.69 3.80 4.87
N THR A 131 -0.99 2.80 4.04
CA THR A 131 -1.92 1.72 4.37
C THR A 131 -1.55 1.00 5.67
N GLY A 132 -0.30 0.54 5.79
CA GLY A 132 0.16 -0.20 6.97
C GLY A 132 0.20 0.66 8.24
N TRP A 133 0.62 1.91 8.11
CA TRP A 133 0.69 2.86 9.22
C TRP A 133 -0.70 3.23 9.75
N GLU A 134 -1.59 3.68 8.86
CA GLU A 134 -2.96 4.03 9.22
C GLU A 134 -3.71 2.81 9.78
N THR A 135 -3.47 1.61 9.22
CA THR A 135 -4.01 0.38 9.80
C THR A 135 -3.54 0.17 11.24
N LEU A 136 -2.25 0.26 11.51
CA LEU A 136 -1.70 -0.02 12.84
C LEU A 136 -2.15 1.01 13.88
N PHE A 137 -2.08 2.30 13.55
CA PHE A 137 -2.21 3.36 14.54
C PHE A 137 -3.58 4.02 14.55
N ASP A 138 -4.26 4.15 13.40
CA ASP A 138 -5.57 4.82 13.31
C ASP A 138 -6.74 3.81 13.36
N ARG A 139 -6.58 2.58 12.85
CA ARG A 139 -7.66 1.59 12.80
C ARG A 139 -7.56 0.57 13.92
N LEU A 140 -6.43 -0.11 14.04
CA LEU A 140 -6.20 -1.09 15.09
C LEU A 140 -5.85 -0.45 16.43
N ASP A 141 -5.40 0.81 16.43
CA ASP A 141 -4.97 1.52 17.65
C ASP A 141 -4.10 0.62 18.54
N VAL A 142 -3.02 0.08 17.92
CA VAL A 142 -2.18 -0.96 18.53
C VAL A 142 -1.47 -0.48 19.80
N GLN A 143 -1.44 0.82 20.06
CA GLN A 143 -0.88 1.42 21.26
C GLN A 143 -1.81 1.27 22.47
N ARG A 144 -3.11 1.04 22.24
CA ARG A 144 -4.08 0.76 23.30
C ARG A 144 -4.23 -0.76 23.50
N PRO A 145 -3.77 -1.31 24.62
CA PRO A 145 -3.84 -2.74 24.89
C PRO A 145 -5.28 -3.28 24.90
N VAL A 146 -5.43 -4.57 24.58
CA VAL A 146 -6.66 -5.35 24.78
C VAL A 146 -6.44 -6.21 26.03
N THR A 147 -7.24 -5.98 27.06
CA THR A 147 -7.07 -6.66 28.36
C THR A 147 -7.20 -8.18 28.21
N GLY A 148 -6.23 -8.92 28.73
CA GLY A 148 -6.21 -10.39 28.70
C GLY A 148 -5.81 -10.99 27.35
N ALA A 149 -5.54 -10.18 26.32
CA ALA A 149 -5.05 -10.65 25.03
C ALA A 149 -3.52 -10.77 25.00
N ALA A 150 -3.01 -11.62 24.13
CA ALA A 150 -1.60 -11.58 23.74
C ALA A 150 -1.30 -10.26 23.03
N LEU A 151 -0.17 -9.62 23.36
CA LEU A 151 0.32 -8.43 22.67
C LEU A 151 0.89 -8.85 21.29
N ALA A 152 0.00 -9.32 20.43
CA ALA A 152 0.33 -9.90 19.14
C ALA A 152 -0.57 -9.35 18.01
N LEU A 153 0.03 -9.26 16.81
CA LEU A 153 -0.60 -8.91 15.54
C LEU A 153 -0.47 -10.08 14.57
N LEU A 154 -1.59 -10.54 14.05
CA LEU A 154 -1.63 -11.45 12.90
C LEU A 154 -1.79 -10.63 11.61
N VAL A 155 -0.85 -10.79 10.67
CA VAL A 155 -0.90 -10.18 9.33
C VAL A 155 -1.22 -11.27 8.31
N ILE A 156 -2.42 -11.29 7.78
CA ILE A 156 -2.85 -12.17 6.69
C ILE A 156 -2.45 -11.52 5.36
N GLY A 157 -1.77 -12.30 4.50
CA GLY A 157 -1.15 -11.78 3.28
C GLY A 157 0.21 -11.10 3.53
N GLY A 158 0.97 -11.61 4.50
CA GLY A 158 2.23 -11.01 4.98
C GLY A 158 3.29 -10.80 3.91
N ALA A 159 3.29 -11.57 2.81
CA ALA A 159 4.31 -11.50 1.77
C ALA A 159 4.00 -10.47 0.66
N GLY A 160 2.81 -9.91 0.60
CA GLY A 160 2.46 -8.82 -0.33
C GLY A 160 3.09 -7.49 0.07
N GLY A 161 2.92 -6.46 -0.75
CA GLY A 161 3.49 -5.13 -0.50
C GLY A 161 3.09 -4.54 0.86
N VAL A 162 1.78 -4.48 1.13
CA VAL A 162 1.24 -3.96 2.40
C VAL A 162 1.67 -4.82 3.58
N GLY A 163 1.53 -6.16 3.48
CA GLY A 163 1.95 -7.07 4.56
C GLY A 163 3.43 -6.93 4.91
N SER A 164 4.28 -6.81 3.90
CA SER A 164 5.73 -6.67 4.06
C SER A 164 6.14 -5.42 4.83
N ILE A 165 5.54 -4.28 4.53
CA ILE A 165 5.84 -3.03 5.23
C ILE A 165 5.20 -3.00 6.61
N THR A 166 3.96 -3.53 6.76
CA THR A 166 3.28 -3.59 8.05
C THR A 166 4.07 -4.41 9.07
N ILE A 167 4.64 -5.55 8.65
CA ILE A 167 5.53 -6.35 9.50
C ILE A 167 6.70 -5.50 10.00
N GLN A 168 7.38 -4.76 9.11
CA GLN A 168 8.51 -3.92 9.46
C GLN A 168 8.10 -2.76 10.39
N LEU A 169 6.99 -2.07 10.10
CA LEU A 169 6.48 -0.98 10.94
C LEU A 169 6.10 -1.47 12.34
N ALA A 170 5.39 -2.59 12.44
CA ALA A 170 5.04 -3.19 13.72
C ALA A 170 6.30 -3.55 14.53
N ARG A 171 7.33 -4.09 13.88
CA ARG A 171 8.64 -4.40 14.50
C ARG A 171 9.40 -3.16 14.93
N ALA A 172 9.36 -2.12 14.13
CA ALA A 172 10.12 -0.90 14.39
C ALA A 172 9.47 -0.01 15.47
N LEU A 173 8.14 0.04 15.53
CA LEU A 173 7.40 1.06 16.28
C LEU A 173 6.62 0.51 17.47
N THR A 174 6.54 -0.83 17.61
CA THR A 174 5.75 -1.45 18.68
C THR A 174 6.51 -2.59 19.37
N ARG A 175 5.90 -3.16 20.41
CA ARG A 175 6.36 -4.37 21.09
C ARG A 175 5.56 -5.61 20.70
N LEU A 176 4.78 -5.54 19.63
CA LEU A 176 3.92 -6.63 19.20
C LEU A 176 4.73 -7.86 18.77
N THR A 177 4.29 -9.03 19.18
CA THR A 177 4.66 -10.26 18.52
C THR A 177 3.96 -10.32 17.16
N VAL A 178 4.72 -10.32 16.08
CA VAL A 178 4.18 -10.30 14.71
C VAL A 178 4.11 -11.74 14.18
N ILE A 179 2.89 -12.17 13.87
CA ILE A 179 2.58 -13.43 13.18
C ILE A 179 2.24 -13.06 11.73
N ALA A 180 2.88 -13.65 10.75
CA ALA A 180 2.56 -13.41 9.34
C ALA A 180 2.09 -14.69 8.66
N THR A 181 1.19 -14.58 7.69
CA THR A 181 0.83 -15.74 6.89
C THR A 181 1.63 -15.81 5.59
N ALA A 182 2.13 -17.00 5.27
CA ALA A 182 2.78 -17.32 4.01
C ALA A 182 2.70 -18.85 3.76
N SER A 183 2.47 -19.29 2.51
CA SER A 183 2.26 -20.70 2.19
C SER A 183 3.33 -21.32 1.30
N ARG A 184 4.18 -20.52 0.64
CA ARG A 184 5.26 -20.99 -0.24
C ARG A 184 6.62 -20.73 0.40
N PRO A 185 7.64 -21.58 0.16
CA PRO A 185 8.98 -21.41 0.77
C PRO A 185 9.55 -20.01 0.59
N GLU A 186 9.50 -19.46 -0.63
CA GLU A 186 10.02 -18.12 -0.92
C GLU A 186 9.24 -17.01 -0.19
N SER A 187 7.93 -17.17 0.03
CA SER A 187 7.12 -16.22 0.79
C SER A 187 7.37 -16.34 2.30
N VAL A 188 7.61 -17.55 2.80
CA VAL A 188 7.99 -17.79 4.20
C VAL A 188 9.33 -17.12 4.52
N ASP A 189 10.33 -17.31 3.65
CA ASP A 189 11.64 -16.68 3.81
C ASP A 189 11.54 -15.15 3.71
N TRP A 190 10.69 -14.65 2.82
CA TRP A 190 10.46 -13.22 2.66
C TRP A 190 9.89 -12.60 3.94
N VAL A 191 8.79 -13.12 4.50
CA VAL A 191 8.17 -12.54 5.69
C VAL A 191 9.07 -12.63 6.92
N LYS A 192 9.90 -13.67 7.03
CA LYS A 192 10.95 -13.76 8.06
C LYS A 192 11.98 -12.63 7.89
N ARG A 193 12.45 -12.38 6.66
CA ARG A 193 13.35 -11.25 6.37
C ARG A 193 12.73 -9.89 6.67
N MET A 194 11.41 -9.75 6.53
CA MET A 194 10.68 -8.54 6.92
C MET A 194 10.54 -8.40 8.45
N GLY A 195 10.83 -9.43 9.21
CA GLY A 195 10.87 -9.39 10.68
C GLY A 195 9.71 -10.08 11.38
N ALA A 196 8.93 -10.91 10.70
CA ALA A 196 7.91 -11.72 11.36
C ALA A 196 8.53 -12.65 12.41
N HIS A 197 7.95 -12.70 13.60
CA HIS A 197 8.39 -13.60 14.67
C HIS A 197 7.93 -15.04 14.40
N HIS A 198 6.72 -15.18 13.89
CA HIS A 198 6.12 -16.47 13.56
C HIS A 198 5.53 -16.41 12.15
N VAL A 199 5.57 -17.55 11.45
CA VAL A 199 4.95 -17.70 10.13
C VAL A 199 4.01 -18.89 10.19
N ILE A 200 2.77 -18.70 9.75
CA ILE A 200 1.75 -19.72 9.62
C ILE A 200 1.24 -19.82 8.18
N ASP A 201 0.71 -20.99 7.82
CA ASP A 201 0.28 -21.27 6.45
C ASP A 201 -1.20 -20.94 6.24
N HIS A 202 -1.49 -19.92 5.42
CA HIS A 202 -2.85 -19.50 5.10
C HIS A 202 -3.62 -20.45 4.17
N SER A 203 -2.99 -21.49 3.65
CA SER A 203 -3.68 -22.55 2.91
C SER A 203 -4.37 -23.57 3.84
N ARG A 204 -4.15 -23.48 5.15
CA ARG A 204 -4.69 -24.33 6.21
C ARG A 204 -5.46 -23.47 7.22
N PRO A 205 -6.36 -24.06 8.02
CA PRO A 205 -7.04 -23.34 9.10
C PRO A 205 -6.05 -22.58 10.00
N LEU A 206 -6.34 -21.29 10.24
CA LEU A 206 -5.42 -20.42 10.97
C LEU A 206 -5.50 -20.61 12.49
N ALA A 207 -6.70 -20.86 13.03
CA ALA A 207 -6.93 -20.92 14.48
C ALA A 207 -6.10 -22.01 15.18
N PRO A 208 -6.03 -23.26 14.69
CA PRO A 208 -5.17 -24.27 15.29
C PRO A 208 -3.67 -23.92 15.24
N GLN A 209 -3.23 -23.27 14.16
CA GLN A 209 -1.82 -22.89 14.01
C GLN A 209 -1.44 -21.76 14.98
N VAL A 210 -2.30 -20.75 15.16
CA VAL A 210 -2.07 -19.70 16.16
C VAL A 210 -2.07 -20.27 17.57
N SER A 211 -3.01 -21.17 17.89
CA SER A 211 -3.06 -21.86 19.18
C SER A 211 -1.76 -22.65 19.47
N ALA A 212 -1.22 -23.34 18.48
CA ALA A 212 0.02 -24.10 18.59
C ALA A 212 1.26 -23.26 18.87
N LEU A 213 1.23 -21.93 18.63
CA LEU A 213 2.33 -21.02 18.99
C LEU A 213 2.49 -20.83 20.49
N GLY A 214 1.46 -21.12 21.30
CA GLY A 214 1.50 -21.00 22.75
C GLY A 214 1.59 -19.56 23.29
N ILE A 215 1.38 -18.56 22.45
CA ILE A 215 1.49 -17.12 22.83
C ILE A 215 0.18 -16.54 23.34
N GLY A 216 -0.91 -17.27 23.27
CA GLY A 216 -2.27 -16.78 23.57
C GLY A 216 -2.98 -16.19 22.36
N ALA A 217 -4.24 -15.78 22.54
CA ALA A 217 -5.05 -15.18 21.49
C ALA A 217 -4.57 -13.77 21.13
N PRO A 218 -4.27 -13.47 19.85
CA PRO A 218 -3.78 -12.15 19.44
C PRO A 218 -4.81 -11.05 19.68
N ALA A 219 -4.35 -9.87 20.06
CA ALA A 219 -5.18 -8.68 20.22
C ALA A 219 -5.62 -8.09 18.87
N PHE A 220 -4.79 -8.24 17.83
CA PHE A 220 -4.95 -7.55 16.56
C PHE A 220 -4.82 -8.50 15.38
N VAL A 221 -5.68 -8.29 14.37
CA VAL A 221 -5.60 -8.98 13.08
C VAL A 221 -5.70 -7.95 11.97
N PHE A 222 -4.75 -8.00 11.04
CA PHE A 222 -4.80 -7.26 9.78
C PHE A 222 -4.91 -8.23 8.62
N CYS A 223 -6.03 -8.15 7.88
CA CYS A 223 -6.27 -8.94 6.69
C CYS A 223 -6.09 -8.08 5.44
N THR A 224 -5.13 -8.42 4.59
CA THR A 224 -4.86 -7.66 3.37
C THR A 224 -5.63 -8.16 2.16
N ASN A 225 -6.20 -9.37 2.24
CA ASN A 225 -7.05 -9.95 1.18
C ASN A 225 -7.82 -11.17 1.69
N GLY A 226 -9.00 -11.44 1.13
CA GLY A 226 -9.81 -12.61 1.41
C GLY A 226 -10.41 -12.62 2.80
N ILE A 227 -10.82 -11.47 3.31
CA ILE A 227 -11.42 -11.35 4.66
C ILE A 227 -12.65 -12.25 4.81
N ASP A 228 -13.48 -12.37 3.78
CA ASP A 228 -14.66 -13.23 3.74
C ASP A 228 -14.31 -14.69 4.00
N ARG A 229 -13.21 -15.16 3.43
CA ARG A 229 -12.68 -16.53 3.62
C ARG A 229 -12.11 -16.75 5.01
N TYR A 230 -11.39 -15.76 5.56
CA TYR A 230 -10.67 -15.92 6.83
C TYR A 230 -11.46 -15.49 8.05
N LEU A 231 -12.59 -14.81 7.89
CA LEU A 231 -13.34 -14.26 9.01
C LEU A 231 -13.77 -15.31 10.04
N PRO A 232 -14.21 -16.54 9.67
CA PRO A 232 -14.52 -17.58 10.66
C PRO A 232 -13.31 -17.94 11.53
N ASP A 233 -12.15 -18.19 10.92
CA ASP A 233 -10.90 -18.45 11.64
C ASP A 233 -10.49 -17.27 12.53
N ILE A 234 -10.61 -16.04 12.01
CA ILE A 234 -10.29 -14.81 12.76
C ILE A 234 -11.20 -14.69 13.98
N ALA A 235 -12.50 -14.91 13.83
CA ALA A 235 -13.45 -14.86 14.94
C ALA A 235 -13.13 -15.90 16.04
N GLU A 236 -12.56 -17.05 15.66
CA GLU A 236 -12.13 -18.08 16.61
C GLU A 236 -10.81 -17.71 17.31
N LEU A 237 -9.79 -17.32 16.56
CA LEU A 237 -8.42 -17.15 17.08
C LEU A 237 -8.18 -15.84 17.84
N ILE A 238 -8.91 -14.76 17.50
CA ILE A 238 -8.69 -13.43 18.09
C ILE A 238 -9.20 -13.36 19.54
N ALA A 239 -8.54 -12.60 20.38
CA ALA A 239 -8.98 -12.37 21.76
C ALA A 239 -10.33 -11.65 21.82
N PRO A 240 -11.15 -11.88 22.90
CA PRO A 240 -12.30 -11.02 23.16
C PRO A 240 -11.89 -9.53 23.19
N GLN A 241 -12.77 -8.68 22.63
CA GLN A 241 -12.53 -7.23 22.44
C GLN A 241 -11.34 -6.90 21.51
N GLY A 242 -10.83 -7.90 20.79
CA GLY A 242 -9.80 -7.71 19.78
C GLY A 242 -10.25 -6.84 18.61
N ARG A 243 -9.28 -6.36 17.83
CA ARG A 243 -9.53 -5.45 16.71
C ARG A 243 -9.04 -6.04 15.41
N ILE A 244 -9.86 -5.91 14.38
CA ILE A 244 -9.64 -6.41 13.03
C ILE A 244 -9.60 -5.21 12.09
N ALA A 245 -8.63 -5.18 11.19
CA ALA A 245 -8.61 -4.25 10.06
C ALA A 245 -8.50 -5.01 8.75
N MET A 246 -9.05 -4.43 7.68
CA MET A 246 -9.01 -4.99 6.33
C MET A 246 -8.90 -3.89 5.27
N ILE A 247 -8.44 -4.27 4.06
CA ILE A 247 -8.27 -3.37 2.91
C ILE A 247 -8.88 -3.92 1.61
N ASP A 248 -9.46 -5.10 1.65
CA ASP A 248 -10.13 -5.69 0.50
C ASP A 248 -11.63 -5.32 0.45
N ASP A 249 -12.26 -5.66 -0.68
CA ASP A 249 -13.61 -5.24 -1.03
C ASP A 249 -14.48 -6.49 -1.25
N PRO A 250 -14.87 -7.24 -0.17
CA PRO A 250 -15.77 -8.37 -0.31
C PRO A 250 -17.18 -7.90 -0.72
N GLU A 251 -17.85 -8.64 -1.60
CA GLU A 251 -19.24 -8.33 -1.99
C GLU A 251 -20.20 -8.39 -0.79
N THR A 252 -19.95 -9.31 0.12
CA THR A 252 -20.69 -9.50 1.37
C THR A 252 -19.75 -9.91 2.49
N LEU A 253 -20.05 -9.49 3.72
CA LEU A 253 -19.30 -9.87 4.90
C LEU A 253 -20.26 -10.14 6.06
N ASP A 254 -20.36 -11.40 6.53
CA ASP A 254 -21.15 -11.75 7.71
C ASP A 254 -20.37 -11.42 8.98
N ILE A 255 -20.67 -10.28 9.59
CA ILE A 255 -20.06 -9.81 10.84
C ILE A 255 -20.73 -10.32 12.11
N VAL A 256 -21.86 -11.05 12.00
CA VAL A 256 -22.62 -11.53 13.16
C VAL A 256 -21.79 -12.40 14.11
N PRO A 257 -20.89 -13.29 13.62
CA PRO A 257 -20.03 -14.10 14.50
C PRO A 257 -19.11 -13.26 15.41
N LEU A 258 -18.74 -12.03 15.00
CA LEU A 258 -17.86 -11.14 15.77
C LEU A 258 -18.50 -10.62 17.06
N LYS A 259 -19.85 -10.58 17.11
CA LYS A 259 -20.65 -10.08 18.25
C LYS A 259 -20.30 -10.78 19.56
N ARG A 260 -20.12 -12.11 19.52
CA ARG A 260 -19.91 -12.91 20.75
C ARG A 260 -18.66 -12.50 21.54
N LYS A 261 -17.64 -12.02 20.86
CA LYS A 261 -16.40 -11.56 21.46
C LYS A 261 -16.31 -10.02 21.54
N SER A 262 -17.37 -9.28 21.17
CA SER A 262 -17.37 -7.80 21.09
C SER A 262 -16.21 -7.26 20.28
N LEU A 263 -15.96 -7.85 19.09
CA LEU A 263 -14.85 -7.48 18.25
C LEU A 263 -15.11 -6.16 17.51
N THR A 264 -14.06 -5.39 17.29
CA THR A 264 -14.07 -4.22 16.39
C THR A 264 -13.59 -4.65 15.01
N ILE A 265 -14.26 -4.19 13.96
CA ILE A 265 -13.82 -4.36 12.58
C ILE A 265 -13.75 -2.99 11.91
N SER A 266 -12.68 -2.73 11.17
CA SER A 266 -12.40 -1.44 10.50
C SER A 266 -11.89 -1.68 9.10
N TRP A 267 -12.30 -0.81 8.15
CA TRP A 267 -11.62 -0.68 6.87
C TRP A 267 -10.48 0.30 6.95
N GLU A 268 -9.41 -0.01 6.25
CA GLU A 268 -8.41 0.96 5.90
C GLU A 268 -8.46 1.25 4.40
N PHE A 269 -8.64 2.51 4.05
CA PHE A 269 -8.58 3.01 2.68
C PHE A 269 -7.71 4.27 2.67
N MET A 270 -6.42 4.11 2.40
CA MET A 270 -5.43 5.18 2.53
C MET A 270 -5.73 6.43 1.67
N PHE A 271 -6.59 6.30 0.66
CA PHE A 271 -7.01 7.45 -0.14
C PHE A 271 -8.08 8.33 0.53
N THR A 272 -8.65 7.92 1.66
CA THR A 272 -9.72 8.68 2.34
C THR A 272 -9.33 10.14 2.58
N ARG A 273 -8.11 10.36 3.09
CA ARG A 273 -7.61 11.72 3.39
C ARG A 273 -7.48 12.59 2.15
N SER A 274 -6.87 12.07 1.09
CA SER A 274 -6.68 12.80 -0.17
C SER A 274 -7.98 12.94 -0.96
N LEU A 275 -8.82 11.90 -1.02
CA LEU A 275 -10.08 11.88 -1.77
C LEU A 275 -11.14 12.84 -1.20
N LEU A 276 -11.25 12.89 0.14
CA LEU A 276 -12.27 13.68 0.83
C LEU A 276 -11.73 15.04 1.34
N GLY A 277 -10.45 15.34 1.16
CA GLY A 277 -9.83 16.58 1.62
C GLY A 277 -9.98 16.76 3.13
N THR A 278 -9.74 15.72 3.92
CA THR A 278 -9.93 15.76 5.38
C THR A 278 -9.02 16.80 6.04
N ALA A 279 -9.42 17.30 7.20
CA ALA A 279 -8.66 18.32 7.94
C ALA A 279 -7.23 17.88 8.29
N ASP A 280 -7.00 16.57 8.38
CA ASP A 280 -5.72 15.94 8.68
C ASP A 280 -4.98 15.38 7.45
N ILE A 281 -5.28 15.87 6.24
CA ILE A 281 -4.65 15.41 4.99
C ILE A 281 -3.12 15.42 5.05
N ALA A 282 -2.54 16.42 5.73
CA ALA A 282 -1.09 16.56 5.90
C ALA A 282 -0.45 15.39 6.67
N ARG A 283 -1.25 14.61 7.42
CA ARG A 283 -0.75 13.43 8.14
C ARG A 283 -0.07 12.43 7.22
N GLN A 284 -0.48 12.32 5.96
CA GLN A 284 0.16 11.42 4.99
C GLN A 284 1.60 11.84 4.69
N GLY A 285 1.84 13.13 4.44
CA GLY A 285 3.22 13.62 4.27
C GLY A 285 4.07 13.48 5.54
N GLU A 286 3.46 13.61 6.73
CA GLU A 286 4.14 13.36 8.00
C GLU A 286 4.55 11.89 8.16
N ILE A 287 3.63 10.95 7.88
CA ILE A 287 3.93 9.51 7.91
C ILE A 287 5.07 9.17 6.96
N LEU A 288 5.08 9.73 5.75
CA LEU A 288 6.16 9.48 4.79
C LEU A 288 7.50 10.07 5.27
N ARG A 289 7.52 11.21 5.97
CA ARG A 289 8.73 11.74 6.61
C ARG A 289 9.24 10.82 7.72
N GLU A 290 8.33 10.37 8.62
CA GLU A 290 8.67 9.43 9.68
C GLU A 290 9.19 8.09 9.10
N LEU A 291 8.60 7.62 8.00
CA LEU A 291 9.15 6.48 7.25
C LEU A 291 10.57 6.76 6.77
N GLY A 292 10.82 7.96 6.22
CA GLY A 292 12.14 8.37 5.76
C GLY A 292 13.20 8.29 6.87
N ASP A 293 12.85 8.71 8.08
CA ASP A 293 13.71 8.59 9.27
C ASP A 293 13.97 7.12 9.63
N LEU A 294 12.96 6.27 9.58
CA LEU A 294 13.12 4.83 9.85
C LEU A 294 14.02 4.13 8.81
N VAL A 295 13.91 4.53 7.55
CA VAL A 295 14.76 4.01 6.47
C VAL A 295 16.21 4.47 6.66
N SER A 296 16.43 5.75 6.96
CA SER A 296 17.76 6.32 7.22
C SER A 296 18.45 5.66 8.41
N GLN A 297 17.67 5.23 9.41
CA GLN A 297 18.16 4.49 10.59
C GLN A 297 18.35 2.99 10.32
N GLY A 298 18.04 2.48 9.12
CA GLY A 298 18.10 1.06 8.79
C GLY A 298 17.06 0.18 9.49
N ARG A 299 16.04 0.79 10.10
CA ARG A 299 14.95 0.09 10.82
C ARG A 299 13.86 -0.42 9.90
N VAL A 300 13.70 0.23 8.75
CA VAL A 300 12.81 -0.17 7.66
C VAL A 300 13.60 -0.16 6.37
N ARG A 301 13.35 -1.12 5.50
CA ARG A 301 13.95 -1.24 4.16
C ARG A 301 12.89 -1.33 3.10
N SER A 302 13.28 -1.01 1.86
CA SER A 302 12.42 -1.15 0.69
C SER A 302 11.80 -2.56 0.60
N THR A 303 10.55 -2.60 0.17
CA THR A 303 9.82 -3.84 -0.12
C THR A 303 9.88 -4.21 -1.61
N ARG A 304 10.70 -3.51 -2.41
CA ARG A 304 10.95 -3.85 -3.82
C ARG A 304 11.56 -5.23 -3.94
N THR A 305 10.99 -6.04 -4.81
CA THR A 305 11.52 -7.37 -5.16
C THR A 305 12.04 -7.42 -6.59
N GLU A 306 11.52 -6.57 -7.47
CA GLU A 306 11.92 -6.58 -8.88
C GLU A 306 11.70 -5.20 -9.53
N THR A 307 12.59 -4.83 -10.45
CA THR A 307 12.40 -3.72 -11.38
C THR A 307 12.15 -4.29 -12.79
N LEU A 308 10.97 -4.03 -13.35
CA LEU A 308 10.51 -4.61 -14.61
C LEU A 308 10.98 -3.85 -15.87
N GLY A 309 11.84 -2.85 -15.69
CA GLY A 309 12.38 -2.02 -16.76
C GLY A 309 11.76 -0.63 -16.83
N ARG A 310 11.73 -0.05 -18.05
CA ARG A 310 11.24 1.32 -18.29
C ARG A 310 9.73 1.45 -18.10
N ILE A 311 9.29 2.67 -17.76
CA ILE A 311 7.89 3.05 -17.68
C ILE A 311 7.33 3.17 -19.11
N ASN A 312 6.55 2.17 -19.53
CA ASN A 312 5.83 2.12 -20.81
C ASN A 312 4.64 1.17 -20.69
N ALA A 313 3.74 1.21 -21.66
CA ALA A 313 2.51 0.40 -21.64
C ALA A 313 2.79 -1.11 -21.59
N GLN A 314 3.79 -1.60 -22.33
CA GLN A 314 4.13 -3.03 -22.36
C GLN A 314 4.57 -3.53 -20.98
N ASN A 315 5.49 -2.84 -20.32
CA ASN A 315 5.99 -3.23 -19.00
C ASN A 315 4.93 -3.07 -17.91
N LEU A 316 4.05 -2.05 -18.02
CA LEU A 316 2.93 -1.88 -17.10
C LEU A 316 1.89 -2.99 -17.26
N ARG A 317 1.53 -3.39 -18.48
CA ARG A 317 0.65 -4.56 -18.68
C ARG A 317 1.24 -5.82 -18.05
N ARG A 318 2.54 -6.07 -18.22
CA ARG A 318 3.23 -7.19 -17.58
C ARG A 318 3.20 -7.09 -16.05
N ALA A 319 3.34 -5.90 -15.48
CA ALA A 319 3.26 -5.68 -14.03
C ALA A 319 1.84 -5.95 -13.50
N HIS A 320 0.81 -5.45 -14.19
CA HIS A 320 -0.60 -5.69 -13.85
C HIS A 320 -0.95 -7.18 -13.91
N GLU A 321 -0.57 -7.88 -15.00
CA GLU A 321 -0.78 -9.32 -15.15
C GLU A 321 -0.17 -10.11 -13.98
N ARG A 322 1.05 -9.77 -13.57
CA ARG A 322 1.71 -10.41 -12.43
C ARG A 322 0.99 -10.17 -11.11
N LEU A 323 0.46 -8.94 -10.89
CA LEU A 323 -0.32 -8.64 -9.69
C LEU A 323 -1.65 -9.39 -9.67
N GLU A 324 -2.36 -9.44 -10.81
CA GLU A 324 -3.63 -10.18 -10.95
C GLU A 324 -3.43 -11.69 -10.74
N GLY A 325 -2.25 -12.21 -11.04
CA GLY A 325 -1.88 -13.58 -10.74
C GLY A 325 -1.76 -13.93 -9.25
N GLY A 326 -1.81 -12.93 -8.35
CA GLY A 326 -1.86 -13.12 -6.88
C GLY A 326 -0.62 -13.75 -6.23
N ARG A 327 0.50 -13.84 -6.95
CA ARG A 327 1.72 -14.51 -6.47
C ARG A 327 2.90 -13.56 -6.24
N THR A 328 2.69 -12.27 -6.37
CA THR A 328 3.75 -11.26 -6.23
C THR A 328 4.20 -11.16 -4.78
N LEU A 329 5.51 -11.18 -4.57
CA LEU A 329 6.14 -10.84 -3.29
C LEU A 329 6.47 -9.34 -3.29
N GLY A 330 6.32 -8.68 -2.15
CA GLY A 330 6.66 -7.27 -2.02
C GLY A 330 6.10 -6.40 -3.13
N LYS A 331 6.96 -5.58 -3.76
CA LYS A 331 6.58 -4.59 -4.77
C LYS A 331 7.32 -4.75 -6.09
N LEU A 332 6.59 -4.54 -7.19
CA LEU A 332 7.11 -4.43 -8.55
C LEU A 332 7.27 -2.95 -8.91
N VAL A 333 8.42 -2.59 -9.49
CA VAL A 333 8.82 -1.21 -9.81
C VAL A 333 9.16 -1.10 -11.28
N LEU A 334 8.91 0.08 -11.86
CA LEU A 334 9.40 0.49 -13.16
C LEU A 334 10.15 1.82 -12.99
N ALA A 335 11.24 2.02 -13.75
CA ALA A 335 12.06 3.22 -13.62
C ALA A 335 12.60 3.70 -14.97
N GLY A 336 12.64 5.04 -15.14
CA GLY A 336 13.03 5.70 -16.38
C GLY A 336 11.98 5.61 -17.50
N TRP A 337 12.06 6.54 -18.43
CA TRP A 337 11.13 6.69 -19.58
C TRP A 337 11.80 6.30 -20.89
#